data_87213a45d76d9a0c1ce26e2fbada33fa
#
_entry.id   87213a45d76d9a0c1ce26e2fbada33fa
#
_cell.length_a   1.000
_cell.length_b   1.000
_cell.length_c   1.000
_cell.angle_alpha   90.00
_cell.angle_beta   90.00
_cell.angle_gamma   90.00
#
_symmetry.space_group_name_H-M   'P 1'
#
loop_
_entity.id
_entity.type
_entity.pdbx_description
1 polymer ?
#
loop_
_entity_poly.entity_id
_entity_poly.type
_entity_poly.pdbx_seq_one_letter_code
_entity_poly.pdbx_strand_id
1 'polypeptide(L)'
;LEFLKQHSQSPWCLHLSYIKPHWPYIAPSPYHQLFRDLELPSAIRSQNELKNPHPIYEAITKIRVSRAFSKKEVRDRVLPTYLGLVKQLDDHLGRLFQFMKDQGSFDQTLIVFTSDHGDYLGDHWLGEKDWFHEPSVKIPLIIRDPSSLANSSRGSRSTKLVESIDLIPTFIEALGGSFPNHILE
;
A
#
# COMPACT_ATOMS: atom_id res chain seq x y z
N LEU A 1 11.92 8.08 13.80
CA LEU A 1 12.80 7.45 14.83
C LEU A 1 12.80 8.24 16.13
N GLU A 2 12.77 9.57 16.07
CA GLU A 2 12.79 10.42 17.29
C GLU A 2 11.64 10.11 18.25
N PHE A 3 10.41 9.98 17.73
CA PHE A 3 9.26 9.57 18.53
C PHE A 3 9.52 8.27 19.32
N LEU A 4 10.07 7.23 18.68
CA LEU A 4 10.35 5.96 19.34
C LEU A 4 11.44 6.07 20.41
N LYS A 5 12.41 6.95 20.23
CA LYS A 5 13.42 7.23 21.27
C LYS A 5 12.81 7.87 22.51
N GLN A 6 11.96 8.89 22.28
CA GLN A 6 11.32 9.64 23.37
C GLN A 6 10.31 8.80 24.17
N HIS A 7 9.69 7.79 23.53
CA HIS A 7 8.67 6.94 24.14
C HIS A 7 9.15 5.50 24.43
N SER A 8 10.47 5.26 24.46
CA SER A 8 11.05 3.92 24.62
C SER A 8 10.67 3.22 25.94
N GLN A 9 10.26 3.96 26.95
CA GLN A 9 9.94 3.44 28.30
C GLN A 9 8.43 3.44 28.62
N SER A 10 7.59 3.73 27.65
CA SER A 10 6.13 3.78 27.84
C SER A 10 5.41 3.08 26.70
N PRO A 11 4.19 2.54 26.92
CA PRO A 11 3.35 2.10 25.82
C PRO A 11 3.08 3.23 24.83
N TRP A 12 3.11 2.92 23.54
CA TRP A 12 2.85 3.88 22.47
C TRP A 12 2.05 3.26 21.33
N CYS A 13 1.35 4.12 20.61
CA CYS A 13 0.71 3.80 19.33
C CYS A 13 1.21 4.84 18.32
N LEU A 14 1.67 4.39 17.16
CA LEU A 14 2.20 5.23 16.12
C LEU A 14 1.51 4.93 14.78
N HIS A 15 0.81 5.92 14.25
CA HIS A 15 0.39 5.92 12.85
C HIS A 15 1.47 6.63 12.03
N LEU A 16 2.22 5.86 11.24
CA LEU A 16 3.28 6.36 10.37
C LEU A 16 2.78 6.35 8.92
N SER A 17 2.51 7.52 8.37
CA SER A 17 2.05 7.69 7.00
C SER A 17 3.18 8.11 6.06
N TYR A 18 3.30 7.42 4.94
CA TYR A 18 4.15 7.81 3.82
C TYR A 18 3.28 8.18 2.63
N ILE A 19 3.48 9.37 2.07
CA ILE A 19 2.73 9.80 0.87
C ILE A 19 3.18 9.00 -0.36
N LYS A 20 4.48 8.71 -0.47
CA LYS A 20 4.99 7.89 -1.58
C LYS A 20 4.61 6.41 -1.38
N PRO A 21 4.33 5.71 -2.51
CA PRO A 21 4.61 6.01 -3.92
C PRO A 21 3.57 6.88 -4.68
N HIS A 22 2.61 7.52 -4.01
CA HIS A 22 1.63 8.42 -4.65
C HIS A 22 2.32 9.48 -5.55
N TRP A 23 1.62 9.89 -6.60
CA TRP A 23 2.14 10.95 -7.48
C TRP A 23 2.45 12.26 -6.70
N PRO A 24 3.30 13.16 -7.21
CA PRO A 24 4.07 13.07 -8.45
C PRO A 24 5.14 11.97 -8.38
N TYR A 25 5.26 11.19 -9.46
CA TYR A 25 6.20 10.07 -9.54
C TYR A 25 7.63 10.59 -9.74
N ILE A 26 8.21 11.09 -8.68
CA ILE A 26 9.57 11.63 -8.63
C ILE A 26 10.32 10.88 -7.54
N ALA A 27 11.32 10.10 -7.93
CA ALA A 27 12.18 9.37 -7.03
C ALA A 27 13.57 10.02 -6.96
N PRO A 28 14.19 10.13 -5.78
CA PRO A 28 15.54 10.62 -5.64
C PRO A 28 16.57 9.61 -6.17
N SER A 29 17.83 10.05 -6.34
CA SER A 29 18.95 9.14 -6.56
C SER A 29 19.17 8.25 -5.32
N PRO A 30 19.49 6.95 -5.49
CA PRO A 30 19.64 6.19 -6.74
C PRO A 30 18.32 5.60 -7.26
N TYR A 31 17.20 5.71 -6.54
CA TYR A 31 15.93 5.00 -6.76
C TYR A 31 15.33 5.24 -8.15
N HIS A 32 15.50 6.45 -8.71
CA HIS A 32 14.98 6.78 -10.04
C HIS A 32 15.61 5.98 -11.19
N GLN A 33 16.71 5.28 -10.94
CA GLN A 33 17.44 4.50 -11.96
C GLN A 33 17.34 2.99 -11.78
N LEU A 34 16.98 2.50 -10.58
CA LEU A 34 17.11 1.10 -10.21
C LEU A 34 16.34 0.13 -11.12
N PHE A 35 15.24 0.58 -11.69
CA PHE A 35 14.34 -0.26 -12.50
C PHE A 35 14.23 0.21 -13.96
N ARG A 36 15.16 1.06 -14.43
CA ARG A 36 15.08 1.67 -15.74
C ARG A 36 15.16 0.64 -16.88
N ASP A 37 15.99 -0.38 -16.71
CA ASP A 37 16.26 -1.40 -17.72
C ASP A 37 15.47 -2.69 -17.47
N LEU A 38 14.49 -2.64 -16.55
CA LEU A 38 13.62 -3.78 -16.26
C LEU A 38 12.61 -3.96 -17.40
N GLU A 39 12.46 -5.20 -17.88
CA GLU A 39 11.32 -5.56 -18.71
C GLU A 39 10.03 -5.46 -17.92
N LEU A 40 9.20 -4.51 -18.29
CA LEU A 40 7.98 -4.20 -17.57
C LEU A 40 6.80 -5.01 -18.11
N PRO A 41 5.90 -5.49 -17.25
CA PRO A 41 4.69 -6.15 -17.70
C PRO A 41 3.83 -5.17 -18.51
N SER A 42 3.15 -5.69 -19.54
CA SER A 42 2.16 -4.93 -20.29
C SER A 42 1.02 -4.48 -19.38
N ALA A 43 0.39 -3.34 -19.71
CA ALA A 43 -0.81 -2.92 -19.01
C ALA A 43 -1.95 -3.92 -19.24
N ILE A 44 -2.68 -4.23 -18.19
CA ILE A 44 -3.88 -5.07 -18.24
C ILE A 44 -5.05 -4.19 -18.69
N ARG A 45 -5.30 -4.18 -19.99
CA ARG A 45 -6.38 -3.39 -20.59
C ARG A 45 -6.78 -3.91 -21.97
N SER A 46 -8.02 -3.69 -22.36
CA SER A 46 -8.61 -4.15 -23.62
C SER A 46 -9.37 -3.03 -24.32
N GLN A 47 -9.36 -3.00 -25.65
CA GLN A 47 -10.20 -2.09 -26.43
C GLN A 47 -11.71 -2.33 -26.21
N ASN A 48 -12.08 -3.52 -25.75
CA ASN A 48 -13.48 -3.82 -25.44
C ASN A 48 -13.99 -3.03 -24.24
N GLU A 49 -13.15 -2.66 -23.30
CA GLU A 49 -13.51 -1.82 -22.14
C GLU A 49 -13.97 -0.40 -22.56
N LEU A 50 -13.53 0.05 -23.73
CA LEU A 50 -13.90 1.36 -24.28
C LEU A 50 -15.15 1.29 -25.19
N LYS A 51 -15.73 0.09 -25.42
CA LYS A 51 -16.93 -0.07 -26.20
C LYS A 51 -18.14 -0.03 -25.30
N ASN A 52 -18.99 0.98 -25.45
CA ASN A 52 -20.18 1.22 -24.63
C ASN A 52 -19.88 1.19 -23.11
N PRO A 53 -18.86 1.94 -22.64
CA PRO A 53 -18.50 1.95 -21.23
C PRO A 53 -19.62 2.56 -20.38
N HIS A 54 -19.61 2.23 -19.09
CA HIS A 54 -20.46 2.94 -18.14
C HIS A 54 -20.13 4.44 -18.17
N PRO A 55 -21.10 5.36 -18.14
CA PRO A 55 -20.87 6.80 -18.31
C PRO A 55 -19.83 7.39 -17.34
N ILE A 56 -19.80 6.93 -16.08
CA ILE A 56 -18.81 7.37 -15.09
C ILE A 56 -17.41 6.86 -15.48
N TYR A 57 -17.28 5.58 -15.86
CA TYR A 57 -16.00 5.04 -16.32
C TYR A 57 -15.47 5.79 -17.55
N GLU A 58 -16.36 6.07 -18.52
CA GLU A 58 -16.01 6.88 -19.68
C GLU A 58 -15.50 8.27 -19.29
N ALA A 59 -16.14 8.91 -18.32
CA ALA A 59 -15.67 10.21 -17.80
C ALA A 59 -14.29 10.11 -17.17
N ILE A 60 -14.03 9.07 -16.35
CA ILE A 60 -12.73 8.84 -15.69
C ILE A 60 -11.62 8.56 -16.73
N THR A 61 -11.89 7.82 -17.81
CA THR A 61 -10.88 7.61 -18.86
C THR A 61 -10.48 8.90 -19.58
N LYS A 62 -11.33 9.94 -19.52
CA LYS A 62 -11.09 11.25 -20.16
C LYS A 62 -10.38 12.26 -19.27
N ILE A 63 -10.20 11.99 -17.98
CA ILE A 63 -9.43 12.91 -17.11
C ILE A 63 -7.96 12.93 -17.51
N ARG A 64 -7.26 13.99 -17.10
CA ARG A 64 -5.88 14.27 -17.53
C ARG A 64 -4.93 13.10 -17.24
N VAL A 65 -5.01 12.50 -16.07
CA VAL A 65 -4.10 11.45 -15.65
C VAL A 65 -4.35 10.16 -16.44
N SER A 66 -5.61 9.74 -16.60
CA SER A 66 -5.96 8.55 -17.39
C SER A 66 -5.54 8.69 -18.86
N ARG A 67 -5.79 9.87 -19.46
CA ARG A 67 -5.31 10.16 -20.81
C ARG A 67 -3.78 10.16 -20.93
N ALA A 68 -3.06 10.52 -19.89
CA ALA A 68 -1.61 10.40 -19.88
C ALA A 68 -1.19 8.92 -19.88
N PHE A 69 -1.73 8.12 -18.98
CA PHE A 69 -1.43 6.69 -18.84
C PHE A 69 -1.97 5.81 -19.98
N SER A 70 -2.93 6.30 -20.77
CA SER A 70 -3.34 5.60 -22.00
C SER A 70 -2.20 5.47 -23.02
N LYS A 71 -1.18 6.33 -22.93
CA LYS A 71 0.01 6.32 -23.76
C LYS A 71 1.08 5.39 -23.18
N LYS A 72 1.53 4.44 -24.00
CA LYS A 72 2.56 3.49 -23.58
C LYS A 72 3.84 4.17 -23.09
N GLU A 73 4.26 5.24 -23.77
CA GLU A 73 5.49 5.96 -23.47
C GLU A 73 5.46 6.62 -22.07
N VAL A 74 4.30 7.05 -21.62
CA VAL A 74 4.11 7.60 -20.26
C VAL A 74 4.25 6.50 -19.23
N ARG A 75 3.56 5.38 -19.42
CA ARG A 75 3.63 4.23 -18.53
C ARG A 75 5.05 3.69 -18.41
N ASP A 76 5.73 3.50 -19.54
CA ASP A 76 7.10 2.98 -19.59
C ASP A 76 8.12 3.86 -18.84
N ARG A 77 7.85 5.17 -18.72
CA ARG A 77 8.66 6.09 -17.91
C ARG A 77 8.27 6.13 -16.45
N VAL A 78 6.97 6.07 -16.17
CA VAL A 78 6.46 6.21 -14.80
C VAL A 78 6.65 4.94 -14.00
N LEU A 79 6.37 3.76 -14.56
CA LEU A 79 6.39 2.51 -13.81
C LEU A 79 7.77 2.19 -13.20
N PRO A 80 8.92 2.35 -13.87
CA PRO A 80 10.22 2.19 -13.24
C PRO A 80 10.45 3.14 -12.07
N THR A 81 10.00 4.39 -12.21
CA THR A 81 10.10 5.39 -11.14
C THR A 81 9.21 5.04 -9.95
N TYR A 82 7.99 4.55 -10.21
CA TYR A 82 7.09 4.05 -9.17
C TYR A 82 7.72 2.91 -8.39
N LEU A 83 8.30 1.92 -9.07
CA LEU A 83 9.04 0.83 -8.42
C LEU A 83 10.22 1.35 -7.60
N GLY A 84 10.91 2.38 -8.08
CA GLY A 84 11.95 3.08 -7.32
C GLY A 84 11.41 3.73 -6.04
N LEU A 85 10.23 4.33 -6.08
CA LEU A 85 9.58 4.89 -4.89
C LEU A 85 9.16 3.78 -3.89
N VAL A 86 8.65 2.66 -4.38
CA VAL A 86 8.36 1.48 -3.55
C VAL A 86 9.63 0.96 -2.87
N LYS A 87 10.75 0.87 -3.63
CA LYS A 87 12.05 0.47 -3.05
C LYS A 87 12.56 1.45 -2.00
N GLN A 88 12.38 2.75 -2.24
CA GLN A 88 12.71 3.76 -1.23
C GLN A 88 11.91 3.58 0.06
N LEU A 89 10.62 3.29 -0.06
CA LEU A 89 9.76 3.01 1.09
C LEU A 89 10.23 1.76 1.84
N ASP A 90 10.55 0.69 1.11
CA ASP A 90 11.09 -0.55 1.67
C ASP A 90 12.37 -0.31 2.48
N ASP A 91 13.30 0.50 1.95
CA ASP A 91 14.53 0.86 2.65
C ASP A 91 14.26 1.69 3.93
N HIS A 92 13.27 2.58 3.88
CA HIS A 92 12.87 3.35 5.07
C HIS A 92 12.27 2.45 6.15
N LEU A 93 11.41 1.49 5.77
CA LEU A 93 10.87 0.49 6.69
C LEU A 93 11.96 -0.42 7.24
N GLY A 94 12.92 -0.85 6.41
CA GLY A 94 14.06 -1.62 6.84
C GLY A 94 14.87 -0.89 7.93
N ARG A 95 15.13 0.41 7.75
CA ARG A 95 15.81 1.24 8.76
C ARG A 95 14.99 1.40 10.05
N LEU A 96 13.67 1.54 9.93
CA LEU A 96 12.77 1.61 11.08
C LEU A 96 12.80 0.30 11.86
N PHE A 97 12.65 -0.83 11.19
CA PHE A 97 12.65 -2.14 11.84
C PHE A 97 14.00 -2.49 12.47
N GLN A 98 15.10 -2.11 11.81
CA GLN A 98 16.42 -2.29 12.42
C GLN A 98 16.56 -1.48 13.70
N PHE A 99 16.15 -0.20 13.68
CA PHE A 99 16.14 0.62 14.88
C PHE A 99 15.29 0.02 16.00
N MET A 100 14.10 -0.49 15.70
CA MET A 100 13.23 -1.15 16.69
C MET A 100 13.88 -2.41 17.27
N LYS A 101 14.61 -3.18 16.47
CA LYS A 101 15.37 -4.36 16.93
C LYS A 101 16.49 -3.95 17.86
N ASP A 102 17.25 -2.92 17.51
CA ASP A 102 18.34 -2.40 18.32
C ASP A 102 17.85 -1.85 19.68
N GLN A 103 16.61 -1.37 19.73
CA GLN A 103 15.95 -0.93 20.96
C GLN A 103 15.20 -2.05 21.71
N GLY A 104 15.17 -3.28 21.18
CA GLY A 104 14.43 -4.41 21.76
C GLY A 104 12.91 -4.30 21.68
N SER A 105 12.37 -3.32 20.95
CA SER A 105 10.91 -3.10 20.85
C SER A 105 10.25 -3.86 19.69
N PHE A 106 11.02 -4.29 18.68
CA PHE A 106 10.47 -4.93 17.48
C PHE A 106 9.64 -6.17 17.82
N ASP A 107 10.14 -7.04 18.71
CA ASP A 107 9.47 -8.30 19.05
C ASP A 107 8.27 -8.14 19.97
N GLN A 108 8.05 -6.96 20.50
CA GLN A 108 6.92 -6.63 21.38
C GLN A 108 5.86 -5.76 20.69
N THR A 109 6.07 -5.40 19.42
CA THR A 109 5.20 -4.47 18.71
C THR A 109 4.28 -5.20 17.74
N LEU A 110 2.98 -4.92 17.80
CA LEU A 110 2.04 -5.22 16.71
C LEU A 110 2.33 -4.25 15.57
N ILE A 111 2.69 -4.78 14.41
CA ILE A 111 2.98 -3.98 13.21
C ILE A 111 1.95 -4.33 12.15
N VAL A 112 1.27 -3.30 11.65
CA VAL A 112 0.34 -3.42 10.52
C VAL A 112 0.85 -2.53 9.39
N PHE A 113 1.10 -3.13 8.24
CA PHE A 113 1.46 -2.43 7.01
C PHE A 113 0.30 -2.55 6.02
N THR A 114 -0.19 -1.42 5.57
CA THR A 114 -1.29 -1.34 4.59
C THR A 114 -1.19 -0.07 3.76
N SER A 115 -2.10 0.11 2.81
CA SER A 115 -2.31 1.32 2.02
C SER A 115 -3.79 1.71 2.08
N ASP A 116 -4.11 2.95 1.77
CA ASP A 116 -5.47 3.46 1.63
C ASP A 116 -6.11 3.05 0.30
N HIS A 117 -5.33 2.99 -0.78
CA HIS A 117 -5.73 2.56 -2.12
C HIS A 117 -4.51 2.09 -2.92
N GLY A 118 -4.76 1.51 -4.07
CA GLY A 118 -3.73 1.18 -5.06
C GLY A 118 -3.55 2.27 -6.11
N ASP A 119 -2.98 1.92 -7.27
CA ASP A 119 -2.79 2.81 -8.41
C ASP A 119 -2.91 2.00 -9.71
N TYR A 120 -3.66 2.50 -10.65
CA TYR A 120 -3.86 1.85 -11.95
C TYR A 120 -2.62 1.80 -12.83
N LEU A 121 -1.79 2.82 -12.80
CA LEU A 121 -0.56 2.91 -13.61
C LEU A 121 -0.76 2.52 -15.09
N GLY A 122 -1.93 2.78 -15.64
CA GLY A 122 -2.31 2.49 -17.02
C GLY A 122 -3.12 1.23 -17.25
N ASP A 123 -3.34 0.40 -16.24
CA ASP A 123 -4.28 -0.71 -16.32
C ASP A 123 -5.71 -0.17 -16.51
N HIS A 124 -6.54 -0.91 -17.23
CA HIS A 124 -7.92 -0.52 -17.53
C HIS A 124 -8.07 0.91 -18.12
N TRP A 125 -7.04 1.40 -18.85
CA TRP A 125 -6.99 2.76 -19.42
C TRP A 125 -7.01 3.90 -18.38
N LEU A 126 -6.76 3.58 -17.10
CA LEU A 126 -6.85 4.51 -15.99
C LEU A 126 -5.47 4.85 -15.41
N GLY A 127 -5.40 5.96 -14.70
CA GLY A 127 -4.29 6.34 -13.84
C GLY A 127 -4.83 6.71 -12.46
N GLU A 128 -3.98 6.65 -11.44
CA GLU A 128 -4.36 6.84 -10.04
C GLU A 128 -5.38 5.78 -9.55
N LYS A 129 -6.51 6.19 -9.02
CA LYS A 129 -7.59 5.40 -8.40
C LYS A 129 -8.94 5.84 -8.99
N ASP A 130 -10.01 5.74 -8.29
CA ASP A 130 -11.36 6.25 -8.61
C ASP A 130 -12.31 5.24 -9.27
N TRP A 131 -11.92 3.95 -9.35
CA TRP A 131 -12.80 2.89 -9.80
C TRP A 131 -12.53 1.58 -9.06
N PHE A 132 -13.34 0.54 -9.28
CA PHE A 132 -13.42 -0.67 -8.46
C PHE A 132 -12.62 -1.87 -9.00
N HIS A 133 -11.65 -1.67 -9.87
CA HIS A 133 -10.78 -2.75 -10.30
C HIS A 133 -9.68 -3.06 -9.27
N GLU A 134 -9.16 -4.29 -9.27
CA GLU A 134 -8.12 -4.73 -8.32
C GLU A 134 -6.93 -3.77 -8.19
N PRO A 135 -6.39 -3.15 -9.27
CA PRO A 135 -5.28 -2.22 -9.10
C PRO A 135 -5.55 -1.04 -8.16
N SER A 136 -6.82 -0.66 -7.99
CA SER A 136 -7.24 0.42 -7.07
C SER A 136 -7.63 -0.09 -5.69
N VAL A 137 -8.36 -1.21 -5.59
CA VAL A 137 -9.00 -1.64 -4.34
C VAL A 137 -8.29 -2.76 -3.61
N LYS A 138 -7.45 -3.55 -4.30
CA LYS A 138 -6.70 -4.64 -3.70
C LYS A 138 -5.38 -4.14 -3.15
N ILE A 139 -5.43 -3.63 -1.94
CA ILE A 139 -4.29 -3.08 -1.23
C ILE A 139 -3.53 -4.15 -0.44
N PRO A 140 -2.24 -3.94 -0.13
CA PRO A 140 -1.52 -4.84 0.74
C PRO A 140 -2.05 -4.77 2.18
N LEU A 141 -2.07 -5.91 2.86
CA LEU A 141 -2.24 -5.98 4.30
C LEU A 141 -1.27 -7.01 4.86
N ILE A 142 -0.33 -6.56 5.66
CA ILE A 142 0.66 -7.41 6.35
C ILE A 142 0.57 -7.13 7.84
N ILE A 143 0.27 -8.16 8.63
CA ILE A 143 0.18 -8.05 10.08
C ILE A 143 1.28 -8.89 10.72
N ARG A 144 2.08 -8.26 11.57
CA ARG A 144 3.01 -8.91 12.49
C ARG A 144 2.46 -8.78 13.90
N ASP A 145 1.82 -9.83 14.37
CA ASP A 145 1.35 -9.95 15.75
C ASP A 145 2.50 -10.51 16.61
N PRO A 146 2.91 -9.83 17.70
CA PRO A 146 3.96 -10.30 18.61
C PRO A 146 3.50 -11.44 19.52
N SER A 147 2.20 -11.65 19.69
CA SER A 147 1.64 -12.62 20.63
C SER A 147 1.92 -14.07 20.20
N SER A 148 1.91 -14.97 21.17
CA SER A 148 2.02 -16.41 20.92
C SER A 148 0.82 -16.99 20.16
N LEU A 149 -0.33 -16.31 20.17
CA LEU A 149 -1.53 -16.72 19.43
C LEU A 149 -1.28 -16.76 17.92
N ALA A 150 -0.40 -15.90 17.43
CA ALA A 150 -0.06 -15.86 16.01
C ALA A 150 0.95 -16.94 15.57
N ASN A 151 1.51 -17.75 16.47
CA ASN A 151 2.59 -18.67 16.12
C ASN A 151 2.21 -19.68 15.03
N SER A 152 0.95 -20.15 15.02
CA SER A 152 0.45 -21.10 14.01
C SER A 152 0.20 -20.47 12.64
N SER A 153 0.08 -19.15 12.55
CA SER A 153 -0.20 -18.40 11.32
C SER A 153 0.98 -17.62 10.76
N ARG A 154 2.13 -17.61 11.46
CA ARG A 154 3.32 -16.90 10.98
C ARG A 154 3.78 -17.39 9.62
N GLY A 155 4.04 -16.46 8.70
CA GLY A 155 4.45 -16.76 7.34
C GLY A 155 3.33 -17.28 6.43
N SER A 156 2.10 -17.39 6.93
CA SER A 156 0.96 -17.80 6.13
C SER A 156 0.40 -16.65 5.28
N ARG A 157 -0.37 -17.02 4.25
CA ARG A 157 -1.19 -16.08 3.47
C ARG A 157 -2.66 -16.40 3.67
N SER A 158 -3.47 -15.38 3.92
CA SER A 158 -4.93 -15.49 3.99
C SER A 158 -5.56 -15.09 2.67
N THR A 159 -6.59 -15.82 2.26
CA THR A 159 -7.44 -15.49 1.10
C THR A 159 -8.79 -14.94 1.53
N LYS A 160 -8.98 -14.69 2.82
CA LYS A 160 -10.20 -14.08 3.34
C LYS A 160 -10.31 -12.65 2.84
N LEU A 161 -11.53 -12.22 2.55
CA LEU A 161 -11.82 -10.82 2.26
C LEU A 161 -11.68 -10.03 3.56
N VAL A 162 -10.97 -8.91 3.47
CA VAL A 162 -10.70 -7.99 4.58
C VAL A 162 -10.80 -6.57 4.04
N GLU A 163 -11.38 -5.68 4.80
CA GLU A 163 -11.46 -4.26 4.49
C GLU A 163 -10.68 -3.43 5.51
N SER A 164 -10.31 -2.21 5.16
CA SER A 164 -9.57 -1.31 6.06
C SER A 164 -10.34 -1.00 7.35
N ILE A 165 -11.67 -1.07 7.31
CA ILE A 165 -12.55 -0.88 8.48
C ILE A 165 -12.32 -1.95 9.55
N ASP A 166 -11.90 -3.16 9.17
CA ASP A 166 -11.62 -4.27 10.08
C ASP A 166 -10.41 -4.00 11.00
N LEU A 167 -9.57 -3.01 10.66
CA LEU A 167 -8.39 -2.70 11.45
C LEU A 167 -8.73 -2.06 12.80
N ILE A 168 -9.80 -1.27 12.89
CA ILE A 168 -10.18 -0.61 14.15
C ILE A 168 -10.56 -1.62 15.23
N PRO A 169 -11.52 -2.55 15.00
CA PRO A 169 -11.82 -3.60 15.98
C PRO A 169 -10.60 -4.48 16.27
N THR A 170 -9.78 -4.81 15.27
CA THR A 170 -8.55 -5.57 15.44
C THR A 170 -7.58 -4.90 16.42
N PHE A 171 -7.38 -3.59 16.32
CA PHE A 171 -6.52 -2.84 17.26
C PHE A 171 -7.11 -2.81 18.67
N ILE A 172 -8.42 -2.60 18.80
CA ILE A 172 -9.07 -2.57 20.09
C ILE A 172 -8.93 -3.92 20.81
N GLU A 173 -9.17 -5.03 20.10
CA GLU A 173 -9.02 -6.39 20.64
C GLU A 173 -7.56 -6.70 21.00
N ALA A 174 -6.60 -6.33 20.15
CA ALA A 174 -5.18 -6.53 20.41
C ALA A 174 -4.68 -5.78 21.65
N LEU A 175 -5.36 -4.69 22.03
CA LEU A 175 -5.10 -3.93 23.24
C LEU A 175 -5.89 -4.42 24.46
N GLY A 176 -6.63 -5.54 24.35
CA GLY A 176 -7.43 -6.12 25.42
C GLY A 176 -8.80 -5.46 25.62
N GLY A 177 -9.22 -4.61 24.69
CA GLY A 177 -10.56 -4.04 24.66
C GLY A 177 -11.59 -4.98 24.01
N SER A 178 -12.85 -4.56 24.04
CA SER A 178 -13.93 -5.22 23.31
C SER A 178 -14.61 -4.21 22.38
N PHE A 179 -14.91 -4.65 21.17
CA PHE A 179 -15.66 -3.86 20.21
C PHE A 179 -17.14 -4.22 20.28
N PRO A 180 -18.06 -3.25 20.32
CA PRO A 180 -19.49 -3.54 20.40
C PRO A 180 -19.98 -4.28 19.15
N ASN A 181 -20.61 -5.44 19.33
CA ASN A 181 -21.07 -6.31 18.22
C ASN A 181 -22.02 -5.60 17.23
N HIS A 182 -22.85 -4.66 17.72
CA HIS A 182 -23.80 -3.92 16.88
C HIS A 182 -23.16 -2.92 15.90
N ILE A 183 -21.85 -2.73 15.97
CA ILE A 183 -21.10 -1.87 15.02
C ILE A 183 -20.40 -2.73 13.94
N LEU A 184 -20.42 -4.06 14.09
CA LEU A 184 -19.80 -5.00 13.16
C LEU A 184 -20.79 -5.54 12.10
N GLU A 185 -22.05 -5.11 12.14
CA GLU A 185 -23.10 -5.41 11.15
C GLU A 185 -23.24 -4.27 10.11
#